data_f8442c8ef7f668334c4411f96a1496b8
#
_entry.id   f8442c8ef7f668334c4411f96a1496b8
#
_cell.length_a   1.000
_cell.length_b   1.000
_cell.length_c   1.000
_cell.angle_alpha   90.00
_cell.angle_beta   90.00
_cell.angle_gamma   90.00
#
_symmetry.space_group_name_H-M   'P 1'
#
loop_
_entity.id
_entity.type
_entity.pdbx_description
1 polymer ?
#
loop_
_entity_poly.entity_id
_entity_poly.type
_entity_poly.pdbx_seq_one_letter_code
_entity_poly.pdbx_strand_id
1 'polypeptide(L)'
;MKKSLVLAMAMALGVTASAYAANPFSDVPAGHWAYDAVNKLAAAGVVDGYPDGTYGGDKLMTRYEMAQIVAKAMAKGANVDKLAAEFADELDSLGVRVANLEKKADNVKITGQIRYNYVSRDNDADESNLRTRLWVNGQINENWTYTGMFQNTQEFMHSESGEDEVKLNRAYLNGRVGGIDVQAGRWDEVTHTGNVLDSYIDGVKASYGDNVKVFGIAAKGPSEEYLGASSDRLYVAGVEADLGAVDAYVTYYKANDAGYWDYKADGTHNGDFNVLGDKEIWNVGASYNFAPDFTLAAEYMHGDKEVVKGADKDGWYADLAWKGASADEPGSYGLHVSYFDQSANAYINPTTDATTFTKEGGYKGWAVGASYAFAKNIVGVVNYYDTEAQIGDKDDQVIFSELYFTF
;
A
#
# COMPACT_ATOMS: atom_id res chain seq x y z
N MET A 1 -31.34 -10.37 31.89
CA MET A 1 -30.01 -9.84 31.53
C MET A 1 -29.87 -8.44 32.08
N LYS A 2 -28.71 -8.10 32.59
CA LYS A 2 -28.55 -7.14 33.67
C LYS A 2 -28.18 -5.72 33.20
N LYS A 3 -28.51 -4.72 33.99
CA LYS A 3 -28.26 -3.28 33.89
C LYS A 3 -26.83 -2.90 33.37
N SER A 4 -25.85 -3.76 33.62
CA SER A 4 -24.46 -3.60 33.15
C SER A 4 -24.25 -3.66 31.61
N LEU A 5 -25.15 -4.33 30.89
CA LEU A 5 -25.02 -4.48 29.44
C LEU A 5 -25.47 -3.20 28.69
N VAL A 6 -26.50 -2.54 29.21
CA VAL A 6 -27.00 -1.26 28.68
C VAL A 6 -25.95 -0.14 28.88
N LEU A 7 -25.25 -0.19 30.03
CA LEU A 7 -24.17 0.77 30.30
C LEU A 7 -22.95 0.55 29.42
N ALA A 8 -22.63 -0.71 29.08
CA ALA A 8 -21.54 -1.03 28.15
C ALA A 8 -21.83 -0.53 26.72
N MET A 9 -23.10 -0.59 26.29
CA MET A 9 -23.49 -0.04 24.97
C MET A 9 -23.43 1.50 24.94
N ALA A 10 -23.74 2.18 26.04
CA ALA A 10 -23.62 3.64 26.11
C ALA A 10 -22.18 4.12 25.98
N MET A 11 -21.21 3.33 26.48
CA MET A 11 -19.78 3.64 26.34
C MET A 11 -19.24 3.34 24.93
N ALA A 12 -19.81 2.35 24.22
CA ALA A 12 -19.40 2.00 22.88
C ALA A 12 -19.83 3.02 21.80
N LEU A 13 -20.85 3.83 22.09
CA LEU A 13 -21.38 4.80 21.12
C LEU A 13 -20.56 6.09 21.00
N GLY A 14 -19.56 6.35 21.85
CA GLY A 14 -18.66 7.51 21.74
C GLY A 14 -19.37 8.88 21.61
N VAL A 15 -20.57 9.03 22.19
CA VAL A 15 -21.45 10.18 21.97
C VAL A 15 -20.84 11.44 22.58
N THR A 16 -20.32 12.32 21.75
CA THR A 16 -19.95 13.68 22.13
C THR A 16 -21.21 14.47 22.52
N ALA A 17 -21.17 15.10 23.68
CA ALA A 17 -22.29 15.84 24.28
C ALA A 17 -22.81 16.93 23.33
N SER A 18 -24.03 16.79 22.88
CA SER A 18 -24.80 17.91 22.33
C SER A 18 -26.24 17.85 22.84
N ALA A 19 -26.64 18.94 23.47
CA ALA A 19 -27.98 19.33 23.89
C ALA A 19 -28.79 18.28 24.67
N TYR A 20 -28.91 18.44 25.98
CA TYR A 20 -29.78 17.70 26.86
C TYR A 20 -31.25 17.90 26.48
N ALA A 21 -31.80 17.00 25.71
CA ALA A 21 -33.26 16.79 25.75
C ALA A 21 -33.62 16.13 27.09
N ALA A 22 -34.71 16.54 27.72
CA ALA A 22 -35.18 15.92 28.94
C ALA A 22 -35.42 14.42 28.71
N ASN A 23 -35.07 13.59 29.70
CA ASN A 23 -35.28 12.13 29.64
C ASN A 23 -36.76 11.83 29.33
N PRO A 24 -37.07 11.09 28.25
CA PRO A 24 -38.45 10.81 27.90
C PRO A 24 -39.14 9.79 28.83
N PHE A 25 -38.42 9.17 29.76
CA PHE A 25 -38.93 8.07 30.59
C PHE A 25 -39.27 8.52 32.01
N SER A 26 -40.51 8.27 32.43
CA SER A 26 -41.05 8.70 33.72
C SER A 26 -40.48 7.94 34.93
N ASP A 27 -39.97 6.73 34.70
CA ASP A 27 -39.40 5.85 35.72
C ASP A 27 -37.88 5.99 35.91
N VAL A 28 -37.23 6.92 35.17
CA VAL A 28 -35.81 7.24 35.34
C VAL A 28 -35.67 8.72 35.69
N PRO A 29 -35.87 9.09 36.99
CA PRO A 29 -35.80 10.50 37.40
C PRO A 29 -34.35 11.04 37.35
N ALA A 30 -34.20 12.37 37.34
CA ALA A 30 -32.91 13.05 37.22
C ALA A 30 -31.84 12.67 38.27
N GLY A 31 -32.27 12.15 39.42
CA GLY A 31 -31.38 11.65 40.49
C GLY A 31 -31.02 10.17 40.36
N HIS A 32 -31.51 9.46 39.33
CA HIS A 32 -31.23 8.04 39.13
C HIS A 32 -29.83 7.84 38.56
N TRP A 33 -29.07 6.87 39.07
CA TRP A 33 -27.71 6.60 38.67
C TRP A 33 -27.53 6.33 37.14
N ALA A 34 -28.57 5.82 36.48
CA ALA A 34 -28.55 5.52 35.03
C ALA A 34 -29.11 6.67 34.16
N TYR A 35 -29.54 7.80 34.74
CA TYR A 35 -30.25 8.87 34.04
C TYR A 35 -29.49 9.33 32.78
N ASP A 36 -28.23 9.70 32.91
CA ASP A 36 -27.43 10.22 31.80
C ASP A 36 -27.18 9.18 30.71
N ALA A 37 -26.95 7.91 31.09
CA ALA A 37 -26.73 6.83 30.15
C ALA A 37 -28.00 6.49 29.35
N VAL A 38 -29.16 6.40 30.05
CA VAL A 38 -30.45 6.12 29.40
C VAL A 38 -30.85 7.29 28.50
N ASN A 39 -30.67 8.53 28.96
CA ASN A 39 -30.96 9.72 28.16
C ASN A 39 -30.13 9.79 26.87
N LYS A 40 -28.82 9.49 26.95
CA LYS A 40 -27.95 9.41 25.78
C LYS A 40 -28.39 8.33 24.80
N LEU A 41 -28.75 7.14 25.29
CA LEU A 41 -29.22 6.05 24.44
C LEU A 41 -30.57 6.37 23.77
N ALA A 42 -31.48 7.04 24.51
CA ALA A 42 -32.76 7.50 23.96
C ALA A 42 -32.55 8.59 22.90
N ALA A 43 -31.72 9.60 23.18
CA ALA A 43 -31.37 10.66 22.25
C ALA A 43 -30.68 10.14 20.99
N ALA A 44 -29.87 9.08 21.11
CA ALA A 44 -29.26 8.37 19.98
C ALA A 44 -30.27 7.45 19.24
N GLY A 45 -31.49 7.30 19.70
CA GLY A 45 -32.50 6.42 19.10
C GLY A 45 -32.15 4.93 19.19
N VAL A 46 -31.36 4.54 20.21
CA VAL A 46 -30.99 3.13 20.46
C VAL A 46 -32.02 2.46 21.35
N VAL A 47 -32.63 3.25 22.25
CA VAL A 47 -33.65 2.80 23.19
C VAL A 47 -34.92 3.65 23.06
N ASP A 48 -36.08 3.02 22.85
CA ASP A 48 -37.35 3.72 22.67
C ASP A 48 -38.21 3.71 23.94
N GLY A 49 -37.92 2.80 24.89
CA GLY A 49 -38.78 2.54 26.05
C GLY A 49 -40.03 1.74 25.70
N TYR A 50 -40.98 1.73 26.64
CA TYR A 50 -42.26 1.08 26.47
C TYR A 50 -43.37 2.08 26.11
N PRO A 51 -44.49 1.59 25.50
CA PRO A 51 -45.61 2.47 25.11
C PRO A 51 -46.26 3.26 26.25
N ASP A 52 -46.05 2.84 27.50
CA ASP A 52 -46.51 3.53 28.71
C ASP A 52 -45.61 4.70 29.15
N GLY A 53 -44.58 5.02 28.37
CA GLY A 53 -43.64 6.09 28.66
C GLY A 53 -42.59 5.74 29.73
N THR A 54 -42.38 4.44 29.99
CA THR A 54 -41.36 3.97 30.93
C THR A 54 -40.15 3.37 30.23
N TYR A 55 -38.98 3.39 30.87
CA TYR A 55 -37.79 2.64 30.46
C TYR A 55 -37.87 1.16 30.90
N GLY A 56 -38.54 0.88 31.99
CA GLY A 56 -38.75 -0.47 32.53
C GLY A 56 -37.47 -1.10 33.08
N GLY A 57 -36.60 -0.32 33.73
CA GLY A 57 -35.31 -0.77 34.22
C GLY A 57 -35.32 -1.94 35.19
N ASP A 58 -36.45 -2.23 35.83
CA ASP A 58 -36.67 -3.36 36.73
C ASP A 58 -37.38 -4.55 36.05
N LYS A 59 -37.83 -4.41 34.79
CA LYS A 59 -38.43 -5.51 34.02
C LYS A 59 -37.36 -6.45 33.50
N LEU A 60 -37.71 -7.73 33.39
CA LEU A 60 -36.89 -8.69 32.66
C LEU A 60 -37.04 -8.42 31.17
N MET A 61 -35.90 -8.21 30.50
CA MET A 61 -35.85 -8.01 29.07
C MET A 61 -35.76 -9.35 28.34
N THR A 62 -36.55 -9.54 27.33
CA THR A 62 -36.47 -10.70 26.45
C THR A 62 -35.21 -10.63 25.55
N ARG A 63 -34.77 -11.78 25.02
CA ARG A 63 -33.68 -11.82 24.07
C ARG A 63 -34.00 -11.00 22.80
N TYR A 64 -35.25 -11.03 22.30
CA TYR A 64 -35.68 -10.24 21.15
C TYR A 64 -35.66 -8.73 21.42
N GLU A 65 -36.04 -8.24 22.59
CA GLU A 65 -35.91 -6.82 22.94
C GLU A 65 -34.44 -6.40 22.99
N MET A 66 -33.58 -7.25 23.52
CA MET A 66 -32.14 -6.99 23.50
C MET A 66 -31.57 -6.98 22.07
N ALA A 67 -31.98 -7.93 21.24
CA ALA A 67 -31.59 -7.97 19.85
C ALA A 67 -32.00 -6.72 19.05
N GLN A 68 -33.22 -6.15 19.33
CA GLN A 68 -33.63 -4.87 18.75
C GLN A 68 -32.71 -3.71 19.13
N ILE A 69 -32.29 -3.66 20.39
CA ILE A 69 -31.36 -2.63 20.90
C ILE A 69 -30.01 -2.79 20.22
N VAL A 70 -29.51 -4.03 20.10
CA VAL A 70 -28.26 -4.33 19.40
C VAL A 70 -28.35 -3.92 17.93
N ALA A 71 -29.44 -4.24 17.22
CA ALA A 71 -29.69 -3.85 15.84
C ALA A 71 -29.63 -2.32 15.64
N LYS A 72 -30.29 -1.57 16.53
CA LYS A 72 -30.27 -0.10 16.49
C LYS A 72 -28.89 0.48 16.77
N ALA A 73 -28.16 -0.11 17.72
CA ALA A 73 -26.79 0.30 18.02
C ALA A 73 -25.85 0.07 16.82
N MET A 74 -25.99 -1.08 16.13
CA MET A 74 -25.27 -1.38 14.88
C MET A 74 -25.60 -0.36 13.78
N ALA A 75 -26.88 -0.06 13.57
CA ALA A 75 -27.32 0.92 12.57
C ALA A 75 -26.78 2.34 12.84
N LYS A 76 -26.36 2.63 14.07
CA LYS A 76 -25.73 3.90 14.48
C LYS A 76 -24.19 3.83 14.49
N GLY A 77 -23.58 2.74 13.99
CA GLY A 77 -22.14 2.59 13.91
C GLY A 77 -21.43 2.21 15.20
N ALA A 78 -22.17 1.72 16.21
CA ALA A 78 -21.55 1.27 17.46
C ALA A 78 -20.84 -0.08 17.25
N ASN A 79 -19.65 -0.23 17.82
CA ASN A 79 -18.97 -1.53 17.88
C ASN A 79 -19.64 -2.42 18.92
N VAL A 80 -20.48 -3.33 18.46
CA VAL A 80 -21.25 -4.28 19.29
C VAL A 80 -21.04 -5.74 18.83
N ASP A 81 -19.92 -6.05 18.21
CA ASP A 81 -19.64 -7.35 17.57
C ASP A 81 -19.89 -8.54 18.48
N LYS A 82 -19.48 -8.48 19.75
CA LYS A 82 -19.73 -9.55 20.74
C LYS A 82 -21.21 -9.74 21.04
N LEU A 83 -21.98 -8.65 21.08
CA LEU A 83 -23.42 -8.71 21.30
C LEU A 83 -24.15 -9.18 20.04
N ALA A 84 -23.71 -8.74 18.89
CA ALA A 84 -24.25 -9.21 17.61
C ALA A 84 -24.06 -10.73 17.46
N ALA A 85 -22.91 -11.26 17.85
CA ALA A 85 -22.65 -12.70 17.85
C ALA A 85 -23.51 -13.47 18.88
N GLU A 86 -23.73 -12.92 20.09
CA GLU A 86 -24.56 -13.52 21.14
C GLU A 86 -26.04 -13.57 20.75
N PHE A 87 -26.53 -12.57 20.00
CA PHE A 87 -27.94 -12.43 19.59
C PHE A 87 -28.18 -12.73 18.12
N ALA A 88 -27.28 -13.50 17.47
CA ALA A 88 -27.32 -13.73 16.04
C ALA A 88 -28.66 -14.33 15.57
N ASP A 89 -29.22 -15.31 16.27
CA ASP A 89 -30.47 -15.99 15.91
C ASP A 89 -31.68 -15.04 16.00
N GLU A 90 -31.73 -14.21 17.03
CA GLU A 90 -32.80 -13.23 17.22
C GLU A 90 -32.70 -12.09 16.19
N LEU A 91 -31.49 -11.64 15.89
CA LEU A 91 -31.25 -10.62 14.87
C LEU A 91 -31.67 -11.13 13.47
N ASP A 92 -31.35 -12.36 13.13
CA ASP A 92 -31.78 -12.99 11.89
C ASP A 92 -33.31 -13.10 11.81
N SER A 93 -33.95 -13.52 12.90
CA SER A 93 -35.43 -13.58 13.03
C SER A 93 -36.09 -12.21 12.90
N LEU A 94 -35.42 -11.13 13.25
CA LEU A 94 -35.88 -9.74 13.09
C LEU A 94 -35.59 -9.18 11.69
N GLY A 95 -35.03 -9.98 10.76
CA GLY A 95 -34.64 -9.56 9.43
C GLY A 95 -33.43 -8.64 9.43
N VAL A 96 -32.75 -8.50 10.55
CA VAL A 96 -31.48 -7.80 10.63
C VAL A 96 -30.41 -8.73 10.10
N ARG A 97 -29.92 -8.47 8.91
CA ARG A 97 -28.79 -9.20 8.35
C ARG A 97 -27.54 -8.92 9.18
N VAL A 98 -27.20 -9.88 10.04
CA VAL A 98 -25.99 -9.80 10.85
C VAL A 98 -24.76 -9.84 9.95
N ALA A 99 -23.67 -9.21 10.39
CA ALA A 99 -22.38 -9.04 9.70
C ALA A 99 -21.80 -10.30 9.02
N ASN A 100 -22.28 -11.49 9.28
CA ASN A 100 -21.96 -12.71 8.52
C ASN A 100 -22.58 -12.75 7.12
N LEU A 101 -23.67 -12.01 6.88
CA LEU A 101 -24.23 -11.79 5.55
C LEU A 101 -23.56 -10.60 4.85
N GLU A 102 -23.13 -9.57 5.60
CA GLU A 102 -22.28 -8.50 5.09
C GLU A 102 -20.90 -9.04 4.69
N LYS A 103 -20.30 -9.95 5.46
CA LYS A 103 -19.09 -10.68 5.03
C LYS A 103 -19.29 -11.54 3.79
N LYS A 104 -20.47 -12.01 3.49
CA LYS A 104 -20.78 -12.75 2.25
C LYS A 104 -21.26 -11.85 1.11
N ALA A 105 -21.84 -10.70 1.40
CA ALA A 105 -22.27 -9.75 0.39
C ALA A 105 -21.10 -8.94 -0.18
N ASP A 106 -20.02 -8.74 0.60
CA ASP A 106 -18.82 -7.99 0.23
C ASP A 106 -17.60 -8.88 -0.03
N ASN A 107 -17.80 -10.01 -0.74
CA ASN A 107 -16.67 -10.82 -1.21
C ASN A 107 -15.78 -10.07 -2.21
N VAL A 108 -16.22 -8.95 -2.75
CA VAL A 108 -15.47 -8.11 -3.68
C VAL A 108 -15.44 -6.68 -3.18
N LYS A 109 -14.23 -6.15 -2.93
CA LYS A 109 -13.99 -4.74 -2.60
C LYS A 109 -13.34 -4.05 -3.78
N ILE A 110 -13.85 -2.88 -4.11
CA ILE A 110 -13.26 -2.00 -5.11
C ILE A 110 -12.66 -0.80 -4.38
N THR A 111 -11.39 -0.53 -4.65
CA THR A 111 -10.68 0.66 -4.18
C THR A 111 -10.04 1.35 -5.37
N GLY A 112 -9.74 2.62 -5.25
CA GLY A 112 -9.17 3.37 -6.35
C GLY A 112 -8.08 4.35 -5.95
N GLN A 113 -7.26 4.69 -6.94
CA GLN A 113 -6.26 5.73 -6.84
C GLN A 113 -6.26 6.55 -8.13
N ILE A 114 -6.29 7.84 -7.98
CA ILE A 114 -5.97 8.78 -9.06
C ILE A 114 -4.64 9.42 -8.70
N ARG A 115 -3.69 9.44 -9.65
CA ARG A 115 -2.40 10.09 -9.50
C ARG A 115 -2.21 11.08 -10.63
N TYR A 116 -2.14 12.35 -10.29
CA TYR A 116 -1.62 13.36 -11.19
C TYR A 116 -0.13 13.52 -10.93
N ASN A 117 0.70 13.48 -11.97
CA ASN A 117 2.11 13.81 -11.87
C ASN A 117 2.52 14.83 -12.91
N TYR A 118 3.52 15.62 -12.53
CA TYR A 118 4.25 16.54 -13.40
C TYR A 118 5.74 16.34 -13.18
N VAL A 119 6.45 16.16 -14.28
CA VAL A 119 7.91 15.94 -14.28
C VAL A 119 8.54 16.97 -15.20
N SER A 120 9.44 17.76 -14.65
CA SER A 120 10.26 18.71 -15.43
C SER A 120 11.70 18.23 -15.44
N ARG A 121 12.31 18.20 -16.63
CA ARG A 121 13.67 17.73 -16.86
C ARG A 121 14.48 18.77 -17.63
N ASP A 122 15.75 18.90 -17.28
CA ASP A 122 16.62 19.84 -17.98
C ASP A 122 17.00 19.38 -19.40
N ASN A 123 17.07 18.05 -19.60
CA ASN A 123 17.59 17.44 -20.82
C ASN A 123 16.58 16.61 -21.61
N ASP A 124 15.31 16.62 -21.21
CA ASP A 124 14.22 15.92 -21.90
C ASP A 124 12.92 16.73 -21.79
N ALA A 125 11.90 16.33 -22.55
CA ALA A 125 10.61 16.98 -22.50
C ALA A 125 9.93 16.81 -21.14
N ASP A 126 9.24 17.86 -20.69
CA ASP A 126 8.38 17.79 -19.52
C ASP A 126 7.23 16.80 -19.76
N GLU A 127 6.78 16.12 -18.71
CA GLU A 127 5.66 15.20 -18.75
C GLU A 127 4.59 15.59 -17.74
N SER A 128 3.35 15.35 -18.09
CA SER A 128 2.22 15.53 -17.17
C SER A 128 1.16 14.48 -17.43
N ASN A 129 0.93 13.62 -16.45
CA ASN A 129 0.08 12.44 -16.58
C ASN A 129 -1.00 12.38 -15.50
N LEU A 130 -2.17 11.88 -15.85
CA LEU A 130 -3.21 11.46 -14.92
C LEU A 130 -3.39 9.95 -15.02
N ARG A 131 -2.94 9.22 -14.01
CA ARG A 131 -3.10 7.77 -13.93
C ARG A 131 -4.26 7.41 -13.02
N THR A 132 -5.21 6.65 -13.54
CA THR A 132 -6.31 6.06 -12.76
C THR A 132 -6.05 4.58 -12.58
N ARG A 133 -6.15 4.10 -11.34
CA ARG A 133 -6.08 2.68 -10.96
C ARG A 133 -7.31 2.28 -10.18
N LEU A 134 -7.90 1.14 -10.53
CA LEU A 134 -9.00 0.51 -9.80
C LEU A 134 -8.59 -0.91 -9.42
N TRP A 135 -8.59 -1.20 -8.12
CA TRP A 135 -8.34 -2.54 -7.60
C TRP A 135 -9.65 -3.24 -7.32
N VAL A 136 -9.75 -4.47 -7.75
CA VAL A 136 -10.85 -5.40 -7.46
C VAL A 136 -10.27 -6.52 -6.62
N ASN A 137 -10.60 -6.55 -5.34
CA ASN A 137 -10.13 -7.52 -4.37
C ASN A 137 -11.26 -8.47 -4.02
N GLY A 138 -11.10 -9.76 -4.33
CA GLY A 138 -12.09 -10.80 -4.08
C GLY A 138 -11.63 -11.79 -3.01
N GLN A 139 -12.46 -12.03 -1.99
CA GLN A 139 -12.23 -13.11 -1.03
C GLN A 139 -12.74 -14.42 -1.63
N ILE A 140 -11.85 -15.37 -1.91
CA ILE A 140 -12.20 -16.70 -2.47
C ILE A 140 -12.66 -17.62 -1.34
N ASN A 141 -11.87 -17.70 -0.27
CA ASN A 141 -12.18 -18.42 0.96
C ASN A 141 -11.34 -17.85 2.12
N GLU A 142 -11.33 -18.52 3.27
CA GLU A 142 -10.61 -18.05 4.47
C GLU A 142 -9.10 -17.85 4.26
N ASN A 143 -8.51 -18.61 3.33
CA ASN A 143 -7.06 -18.64 3.09
C ASN A 143 -6.63 -17.99 1.76
N TRP A 144 -7.56 -17.67 0.87
CA TRP A 144 -7.23 -17.21 -0.48
C TRP A 144 -8.00 -15.97 -0.88
N THR A 145 -7.27 -15.03 -1.47
CA THR A 145 -7.81 -13.78 -2.07
C THR A 145 -7.34 -13.66 -3.51
N TYR A 146 -8.12 -12.98 -4.32
CA TYR A 146 -7.76 -12.53 -5.66
C TYR A 146 -7.64 -11.01 -5.68
N THR A 147 -6.63 -10.49 -6.38
CA THR A 147 -6.49 -9.07 -6.68
C THR A 147 -6.35 -8.87 -8.17
N GLY A 148 -7.26 -8.07 -8.74
CA GLY A 148 -7.14 -7.50 -10.09
C GLY A 148 -6.92 -6.00 -10.01
N MET A 149 -6.10 -5.42 -10.91
CA MET A 149 -5.92 -3.98 -11.00
C MET A 149 -6.02 -3.51 -12.44
N PHE A 150 -6.98 -2.64 -12.69
CA PHE A 150 -7.18 -1.95 -13.97
C PHE A 150 -6.49 -0.59 -13.93
N GLN A 151 -5.85 -0.23 -15.02
CA GLN A 151 -5.14 1.05 -15.15
C GLN A 151 -5.43 1.70 -16.49
N ASN A 152 -5.48 3.04 -16.46
CA ASN A 152 -5.43 3.89 -17.65
C ASN A 152 -4.62 5.14 -17.29
N THR A 153 -3.82 5.63 -18.23
CA THR A 153 -3.01 6.84 -18.08
C THR A 153 -3.33 7.83 -19.20
N GLN A 154 -3.66 9.05 -18.83
CA GLN A 154 -3.88 10.16 -19.73
C GLN A 154 -2.65 11.08 -19.72
N GLU A 155 -2.25 11.55 -20.91
CA GLU A 155 -1.13 12.47 -21.10
C GLU A 155 -1.68 13.87 -21.41
N PHE A 156 -1.11 14.94 -20.80
CA PHE A 156 -1.64 16.31 -20.94
C PHE A 156 -0.71 17.28 -21.68
N MET A 157 0.54 16.92 -21.95
CA MET A 157 1.52 17.86 -22.52
C MET A 157 1.88 17.60 -23.98
N HIS A 158 1.68 16.38 -24.45
CA HIS A 158 2.00 15.99 -25.83
C HIS A 158 0.74 15.90 -26.70
N SER A 159 0.91 15.82 -28.00
CA SER A 159 -0.20 15.77 -28.97
C SER A 159 -1.02 14.50 -28.94
N GLU A 160 -0.56 13.49 -28.27
CA GLU A 160 -1.27 12.21 -28.08
C GLU A 160 -2.04 12.22 -26.78
N SER A 161 -3.29 11.73 -26.82
CA SER A 161 -4.22 11.82 -25.70
C SER A 161 -3.98 10.80 -24.56
N GLY A 162 -2.86 10.07 -24.58
CA GLY A 162 -2.57 9.01 -23.63
C GLY A 162 -3.16 7.65 -24.08
N GLU A 163 -3.45 6.77 -23.12
CA GLU A 163 -3.95 5.42 -23.41
C GLU A 163 -5.42 5.44 -23.78
N ASP A 164 -5.79 4.87 -24.92
CA ASP A 164 -7.21 4.69 -25.34
C ASP A 164 -7.87 3.50 -24.63
N GLU A 165 -7.09 2.60 -24.04
CA GLU A 165 -7.57 1.35 -23.46
C GLU A 165 -7.34 1.32 -21.94
N VAL A 166 -8.23 0.59 -21.26
CA VAL A 166 -8.05 0.22 -19.86
C VAL A 166 -7.36 -1.14 -19.80
N LYS A 167 -6.18 -1.22 -19.21
CA LYS A 167 -5.40 -2.46 -19.13
C LYS A 167 -5.56 -3.15 -17.78
N LEU A 168 -5.69 -4.47 -17.77
CA LEU A 168 -5.59 -5.30 -16.56
C LEU A 168 -4.09 -5.53 -16.27
N ASN A 169 -3.49 -4.66 -15.47
CA ASN A 169 -2.04 -4.69 -15.21
C ASN A 169 -1.63 -5.66 -14.12
N ARG A 170 -2.54 -6.00 -13.18
CA ARG A 170 -2.30 -6.99 -12.12
C ARG A 170 -3.45 -7.97 -12.05
N ALA A 171 -3.14 -9.25 -11.91
CA ALA A 171 -4.11 -10.32 -11.75
C ALA A 171 -3.44 -11.49 -11.01
N TYR A 172 -3.62 -11.57 -9.70
CA TYR A 172 -2.92 -12.56 -8.89
C TYR A 172 -3.74 -13.05 -7.70
N LEU A 173 -3.35 -14.20 -7.22
CA LEU A 173 -3.86 -14.84 -6.01
C LEU A 173 -2.86 -14.67 -4.88
N ASN A 174 -3.36 -14.39 -3.68
CA ASN A 174 -2.62 -14.53 -2.43
C ASN A 174 -3.29 -15.58 -1.59
N GLY A 175 -2.49 -16.44 -0.96
CA GLY A 175 -3.04 -17.45 -0.10
C GLY A 175 -2.00 -18.09 0.81
N ARG A 176 -2.47 -19.03 1.65
CA ARG A 176 -1.61 -19.75 2.60
C ARG A 176 -1.81 -21.25 2.48
N VAL A 177 -0.70 -21.97 2.39
CA VAL A 177 -0.68 -23.43 2.29
C VAL A 177 0.30 -24.00 3.32
N GLY A 178 -0.20 -24.67 4.34
CA GLY A 178 0.64 -25.33 5.35
C GLY A 178 1.61 -24.38 6.08
N GLY A 179 1.22 -23.11 6.26
CA GLY A 179 2.07 -22.09 6.90
C GLY A 179 2.97 -21.31 5.93
N ILE A 180 3.03 -21.68 4.66
CA ILE A 180 3.74 -20.96 3.61
C ILE A 180 2.76 -19.97 2.97
N ASP A 181 3.14 -18.70 2.89
CA ASP A 181 2.42 -17.70 2.13
C ASP A 181 2.80 -17.81 0.66
N VAL A 182 1.78 -17.80 -0.22
CA VAL A 182 1.94 -17.98 -1.66
C VAL A 182 1.25 -16.85 -2.40
N GLN A 183 1.95 -16.26 -3.36
CA GLN A 183 1.40 -15.33 -4.34
C GLN A 183 1.63 -15.89 -5.74
N ALA A 184 0.62 -15.87 -6.60
CA ALA A 184 0.71 -16.43 -7.95
C ALA A 184 -0.12 -15.65 -8.96
N GLY A 185 0.45 -15.36 -10.12
CA GLY A 185 -0.16 -14.59 -11.20
C GLY A 185 0.73 -13.46 -11.68
N ARG A 186 0.12 -12.33 -12.09
CA ARG A 186 0.81 -11.10 -12.48
C ARG A 186 0.71 -10.06 -11.37
N TRP A 187 1.83 -9.60 -10.85
CA TRP A 187 1.89 -8.51 -9.89
C TRP A 187 3.09 -7.59 -10.15
N ASP A 188 3.12 -6.47 -9.50
CA ASP A 188 4.24 -5.54 -9.46
C ASP A 188 5.15 -5.94 -8.29
N GLU A 189 6.30 -6.52 -8.59
CA GLU A 189 7.28 -6.89 -7.58
C GLU A 189 8.25 -5.73 -7.37
N VAL A 190 8.18 -5.16 -6.19
CA VAL A 190 9.14 -4.17 -5.71
C VAL A 190 9.92 -4.81 -4.57
N THR A 191 11.18 -5.16 -4.84
CA THR A 191 12.02 -5.77 -3.81
C THR A 191 12.68 -4.68 -2.95
N HIS A 192 12.42 -4.71 -1.65
CA HIS A 192 13.00 -3.81 -0.64
C HIS A 192 12.82 -2.31 -1.03
N THR A 193 13.90 -1.65 -1.42
CA THR A 193 13.90 -0.26 -1.88
C THR A 193 13.47 -0.08 -3.34
N GLY A 194 13.34 -1.18 -4.08
CA GLY A 194 13.08 -1.18 -5.53
C GLY A 194 14.33 -0.91 -6.38
N ASN A 195 15.48 -0.67 -5.79
CA ASN A 195 16.70 -0.30 -6.54
C ASN A 195 17.26 -1.42 -7.43
N VAL A 196 16.93 -2.68 -7.16
CA VAL A 196 17.30 -3.81 -8.04
C VAL A 196 16.14 -4.20 -8.94
N LEU A 197 14.93 -4.30 -8.39
CA LEU A 197 13.75 -4.76 -9.11
C LEU A 197 12.50 -4.01 -8.65
N ASP A 198 11.89 -3.31 -9.59
CA ASP A 198 10.53 -2.76 -9.53
C ASP A 198 9.88 -2.99 -10.89
N SER A 199 9.13 -4.07 -11.03
CA SER A 199 8.54 -4.45 -12.32
C SER A 199 7.35 -5.38 -12.19
N TYR A 200 6.50 -5.36 -13.22
CA TYR A 200 5.50 -6.39 -13.40
C TYR A 200 6.15 -7.72 -13.77
N ILE A 201 5.84 -8.76 -13.00
CA ILE A 201 6.29 -10.14 -13.24
C ILE A 201 5.11 -11.11 -13.24
N ASP A 202 5.25 -12.19 -14.02
CA ASP A 202 4.29 -13.29 -14.09
C ASP A 202 4.90 -14.53 -13.45
N GLY A 203 4.41 -14.97 -12.30
CA GLY A 203 5.07 -16.06 -11.60
C GLY A 203 4.43 -16.52 -10.31
N VAL A 204 5.29 -17.09 -9.46
CA VAL A 204 4.95 -17.55 -8.12
C VAL A 204 5.99 -17.05 -7.13
N LYS A 205 5.53 -16.48 -6.02
CA LYS A 205 6.32 -16.14 -4.83
C LYS A 205 5.86 -17.01 -3.68
N ALA A 206 6.79 -17.59 -2.94
CA ALA A 206 6.52 -18.30 -1.70
C ALA A 206 7.38 -17.72 -0.58
N SER A 207 6.81 -17.55 0.61
CA SER A 207 7.54 -17.07 1.77
C SER A 207 7.13 -17.79 3.05
N TYR A 208 8.07 -17.88 4.00
CA TYR A 208 7.85 -18.54 5.28
C TYR A 208 8.62 -17.81 6.39
N GLY A 209 8.00 -17.68 7.53
CA GLY A 209 8.55 -17.05 8.72
C GLY A 209 7.82 -15.76 9.09
N ASP A 210 8.11 -15.26 10.28
CA ASP A 210 7.52 -14.02 10.82
C ASP A 210 8.59 -12.92 10.90
N ASN A 211 9.27 -12.72 12.05
CA ASN A 211 10.32 -11.71 12.22
C ASN A 211 11.57 -11.99 11.35
N VAL A 212 11.84 -13.25 11.07
CA VAL A 212 12.81 -13.65 10.05
C VAL A 212 12.06 -14.43 9.00
N LYS A 213 12.01 -13.88 7.79
CA LYS A 213 11.28 -14.43 6.66
C LYS A 213 12.24 -14.85 5.57
N VAL A 214 12.08 -16.07 5.08
CA VAL A 214 12.73 -16.54 3.86
C VAL A 214 11.74 -16.49 2.73
N PHE A 215 12.16 -16.10 1.53
CA PHE A 215 11.29 -16.08 0.37
C PHE A 215 12.00 -16.51 -0.90
N GLY A 216 11.21 -16.94 -1.87
CA GLY A 216 11.66 -17.27 -3.21
C GLY A 216 10.62 -16.89 -4.25
N ILE A 217 11.08 -16.45 -5.41
CA ILE A 217 10.29 -16.09 -6.58
C ILE A 217 10.79 -16.88 -7.78
N ALA A 218 9.87 -17.43 -8.56
CA ALA A 218 10.12 -17.96 -9.89
C ALA A 218 9.12 -17.35 -10.85
N ALA A 219 9.59 -16.53 -11.80
CA ALA A 219 8.73 -15.73 -12.65
C ALA A 219 9.29 -15.60 -14.07
N LYS A 220 8.44 -15.16 -14.99
CA LYS A 220 8.87 -14.51 -16.23
C LYS A 220 9.39 -13.13 -15.85
N GLY A 221 10.56 -12.79 -16.34
CA GLY A 221 11.20 -11.50 -16.07
C GLY A 221 10.50 -10.32 -16.74
N PRO A 222 10.97 -9.09 -16.48
CA PRO A 222 10.45 -7.90 -17.12
C PRO A 222 10.56 -7.99 -18.64
N SER A 223 9.60 -7.40 -19.36
CA SER A 223 9.61 -7.32 -20.82
C SER A 223 10.55 -6.21 -21.30
N GLU A 224 10.90 -6.25 -22.57
CA GLU A 224 11.89 -5.36 -23.22
C GLU A 224 11.59 -3.85 -23.15
N GLU A 225 10.37 -3.45 -22.82
CA GLU A 225 9.95 -2.04 -22.81
C GLU A 225 10.62 -1.17 -21.73
N TYR A 226 11.25 -1.79 -20.74
CA TYR A 226 11.87 -1.08 -19.62
C TYR A 226 13.32 -1.52 -19.39
N LEU A 227 14.27 -0.78 -20.00
CA LEU A 227 15.63 -0.61 -19.49
C LEU A 227 16.57 -1.83 -19.51
N GLY A 228 17.02 -2.21 -20.67
CA GLY A 228 18.33 -2.84 -20.83
C GLY A 228 18.52 -4.23 -20.27
N ALA A 229 17.52 -4.83 -19.65
CA ALA A 229 17.56 -6.23 -19.24
C ALA A 229 16.19 -6.89 -19.38
N SER A 230 15.81 -7.29 -20.59
CA SER A 230 14.77 -8.30 -20.72
C SER A 230 15.32 -9.64 -20.24
N SER A 231 14.52 -10.42 -19.57
CA SER A 231 14.88 -11.75 -19.11
C SER A 231 13.73 -12.71 -19.32
N ASP A 232 14.03 -13.86 -19.94
CA ASP A 232 13.01 -14.91 -20.11
C ASP A 232 12.54 -15.46 -18.78
N ARG A 233 13.42 -15.57 -17.79
CA ARG A 233 13.12 -16.08 -16.46
C ARG A 233 13.88 -15.35 -15.38
N LEU A 234 13.16 -15.05 -14.32
CA LEU A 234 13.68 -14.42 -13.11
C LEU A 234 13.51 -15.36 -11.91
N TYR A 235 14.58 -15.57 -11.19
CA TYR A 235 14.59 -16.27 -9.92
C TYR A 235 15.13 -15.30 -8.86
N VAL A 236 14.42 -15.20 -7.75
CA VAL A 236 14.84 -14.38 -6.59
C VAL A 236 14.76 -15.26 -5.35
N ALA A 237 15.76 -15.14 -4.49
CA ALA A 237 15.74 -15.79 -3.18
C ALA A 237 16.32 -14.84 -2.14
N GLY A 238 15.69 -14.73 -0.99
CA GLY A 238 16.15 -13.79 0.03
C GLY A 238 15.71 -14.16 1.43
N VAL A 239 16.34 -13.44 2.35
CA VAL A 239 16.02 -13.44 3.78
C VAL A 239 15.79 -11.99 4.20
N GLU A 240 14.69 -11.76 4.88
CA GLU A 240 14.32 -10.49 5.52
C GLU A 240 14.26 -10.70 7.03
N ALA A 241 14.71 -9.74 7.81
CA ALA A 241 14.68 -9.78 9.26
C ALA A 241 14.15 -8.46 9.81
N ASP A 242 13.03 -8.52 10.52
CA ASP A 242 12.51 -7.44 11.37
C ASP A 242 13.05 -7.67 12.79
N LEU A 243 13.97 -6.78 13.21
CA LEU A 243 14.62 -6.81 14.51
C LEU A 243 14.13 -5.66 15.41
N GLY A 244 12.95 -5.12 15.11
CA GLY A 244 12.30 -4.03 15.81
C GLY A 244 12.74 -2.65 15.31
N ALA A 245 13.84 -2.10 15.79
CA ALA A 245 14.34 -0.82 15.30
C ALA A 245 15.14 -0.95 13.99
N VAL A 246 15.52 -2.15 13.59
CA VAL A 246 16.30 -2.46 12.39
C VAL A 246 15.57 -3.48 11.54
N ASP A 247 15.35 -3.15 10.28
CA ASP A 247 15.01 -4.10 9.24
C ASP A 247 16.24 -4.37 8.38
N ALA A 248 16.52 -5.63 8.09
CA ALA A 248 17.69 -6.01 7.31
C ALA A 248 17.33 -7.12 6.30
N TYR A 249 18.06 -7.16 5.20
CA TYR A 249 17.81 -8.18 4.18
C TYR A 249 19.09 -8.54 3.40
N VAL A 250 19.05 -9.75 2.86
CA VAL A 250 19.99 -10.23 1.84
C VAL A 250 19.19 -10.93 0.77
N THR A 251 19.38 -10.52 -0.48
CA THR A 251 18.64 -11.06 -1.62
C THR A 251 19.57 -11.37 -2.78
N TYR A 252 19.33 -12.50 -3.41
CA TYR A 252 19.99 -12.95 -4.62
C TYR A 252 18.99 -12.98 -5.76
N TYR A 253 19.40 -12.43 -6.90
CA TYR A 253 18.61 -12.42 -8.14
C TYR A 253 19.38 -13.14 -9.23
N LYS A 254 18.65 -13.89 -10.04
CA LYS A 254 19.15 -14.51 -11.25
C LYS A 254 18.18 -14.27 -12.39
N ALA A 255 18.60 -13.47 -13.35
CA ALA A 255 17.89 -13.23 -14.59
C ALA A 255 18.53 -14.06 -15.70
N ASN A 256 17.78 -15.02 -16.26
CA ASN A 256 18.26 -15.86 -17.35
C ASN A 256 18.08 -15.15 -18.69
N ASP A 257 19.03 -15.37 -19.59
CA ASP A 257 19.04 -14.78 -20.93
C ASP A 257 18.86 -13.25 -20.88
N ALA A 258 19.51 -12.61 -19.88
CA ALA A 258 19.50 -11.18 -19.74
C ALA A 258 20.14 -10.52 -20.97
N GLY A 259 19.40 -9.58 -21.54
CA GLY A 259 19.87 -8.82 -22.67
C GLY A 259 20.20 -7.38 -22.30
N TYR A 260 20.88 -6.69 -23.16
CA TYR A 260 21.26 -5.29 -23.01
C TYR A 260 21.30 -4.56 -24.34
N TRP A 261 21.21 -3.24 -24.25
CA TRP A 261 21.48 -2.36 -25.38
C TRP A 261 22.98 -2.07 -25.47
N ASP A 262 23.53 -2.08 -26.68
CA ASP A 262 24.95 -1.71 -26.90
C ASP A 262 25.04 -0.17 -26.91
N TYR A 263 25.67 0.40 -25.90
CA TYR A 263 25.80 1.85 -25.74
C TYR A 263 27.03 2.41 -26.42
N LYS A 264 26.87 3.56 -27.06
CA LYS A 264 27.96 4.39 -27.57
C LYS A 264 28.57 5.19 -26.42
N ALA A 265 29.77 5.73 -26.67
CA ALA A 265 30.47 6.60 -25.72
C ALA A 265 29.68 7.89 -25.35
N ASP A 266 28.70 8.28 -26.16
CA ASP A 266 27.81 9.43 -25.92
C ASP A 266 26.56 9.08 -25.10
N GLY A 267 26.46 7.83 -24.64
CA GLY A 267 25.32 7.35 -23.86
C GLY A 267 24.07 6.99 -24.69
N THR A 268 24.11 7.04 -26.01
CA THR A 268 23.04 6.54 -26.88
C THR A 268 23.28 5.08 -27.25
N HIS A 269 22.21 4.30 -27.47
CA HIS A 269 22.33 2.91 -27.91
C HIS A 269 22.38 2.80 -29.46
N ASN A 270 22.97 1.71 -29.96
CA ASN A 270 23.09 1.42 -31.38
C ASN A 270 21.79 0.91 -32.02
N GLY A 271 20.73 0.67 -31.25
CA GLY A 271 19.51 0.04 -31.73
C GLY A 271 19.53 -1.49 -31.72
N ASP A 272 20.67 -2.11 -31.38
CA ASP A 272 20.80 -3.57 -31.29
C ASP A 272 20.66 -4.03 -29.83
N PHE A 273 19.78 -4.99 -29.63
CA PHE A 273 19.61 -5.66 -28.35
C PHE A 273 20.42 -6.97 -28.33
N ASN A 274 21.35 -7.09 -27.42
CA ASN A 274 22.26 -8.23 -27.34
C ASN A 274 21.92 -9.08 -26.10
N VAL A 275 21.86 -10.40 -26.24
CA VAL A 275 21.70 -11.34 -25.14
C VAL A 275 23.08 -11.77 -24.63
N LEU A 276 23.37 -11.52 -23.36
CA LEU A 276 24.63 -11.91 -22.71
C LEU A 276 24.60 -13.27 -22.03
N GLY A 277 23.42 -13.79 -21.76
CA GLY A 277 23.17 -14.93 -20.91
C GLY A 277 22.77 -14.51 -19.48
N ASP A 278 22.95 -15.42 -18.53
CA ASP A 278 22.49 -15.19 -17.16
C ASP A 278 23.19 -14.03 -16.47
N LYS A 279 22.42 -13.19 -15.77
CA LYS A 279 22.88 -12.10 -14.91
C LYS A 279 22.53 -12.44 -13.46
N GLU A 280 23.48 -12.33 -12.56
CA GLU A 280 23.31 -12.58 -11.14
C GLU A 280 23.61 -11.31 -10.34
N ILE A 281 22.78 -11.01 -9.33
CA ILE A 281 22.93 -9.81 -8.50
C ILE A 281 22.76 -10.21 -7.04
N TRP A 282 23.64 -9.73 -6.19
CA TRP A 282 23.51 -9.74 -4.74
C TRP A 282 23.13 -8.36 -4.23
N ASN A 283 22.16 -8.34 -3.32
CA ASN A 283 21.66 -7.14 -2.70
C ASN A 283 21.62 -7.32 -1.18
N VAL A 284 22.21 -6.38 -0.45
CA VAL A 284 22.25 -6.37 1.02
C VAL A 284 21.89 -4.99 1.49
N GLY A 285 20.92 -4.91 2.37
CA GLY A 285 20.49 -3.62 2.90
C GLY A 285 19.92 -3.70 4.30
N ALA A 286 19.81 -2.53 4.91
CA ALA A 286 19.15 -2.35 6.19
C ALA A 286 18.53 -0.97 6.31
N SER A 287 17.45 -0.87 7.09
CA SER A 287 16.90 0.38 7.59
C SER A 287 16.96 0.41 9.12
N TYR A 288 17.20 1.58 9.69
CA TYR A 288 17.33 1.80 11.13
C TYR A 288 16.48 2.99 11.57
N ASN A 289 15.47 2.72 12.38
CA ASN A 289 14.65 3.73 13.04
C ASN A 289 15.36 4.20 14.33
N PHE A 290 16.30 5.16 14.21
CA PHE A 290 17.17 5.58 15.32
C PHE A 290 16.53 6.63 16.23
N ALA A 291 15.43 7.24 15.83
CA ALA A 291 14.61 8.14 16.63
C ALA A 291 13.13 8.01 16.19
N PRO A 292 12.17 8.47 16.99
CA PRO A 292 10.74 8.28 16.69
C PRO A 292 10.31 8.72 15.29
N ASP A 293 10.98 9.71 14.74
CA ASP A 293 10.63 10.33 13.46
C ASP A 293 11.70 10.15 12.37
N PHE A 294 12.81 9.45 12.65
CA PHE A 294 13.94 9.34 11.73
C PHE A 294 14.24 7.90 11.34
N THR A 295 14.40 7.68 10.06
CA THR A 295 14.83 6.42 9.47
C THR A 295 16.07 6.64 8.61
N LEU A 296 17.10 5.85 8.81
CA LEU A 296 18.26 5.76 7.93
C LEU A 296 18.21 4.41 7.22
N ALA A 297 18.22 4.41 5.89
CA ALA A 297 18.34 3.21 5.09
C ALA A 297 19.66 3.23 4.30
N ALA A 298 20.24 2.05 4.09
CA ALA A 298 21.41 1.88 3.24
C ALA A 298 21.36 0.51 2.56
N GLU A 299 21.88 0.47 1.33
CA GLU A 299 21.84 -0.71 0.47
C GLU A 299 23.09 -0.80 -0.38
N TYR A 300 23.58 -2.01 -0.59
CA TYR A 300 24.67 -2.35 -1.49
C TYR A 300 24.22 -3.43 -2.46
N MET A 301 24.55 -3.25 -3.72
CA MET A 301 24.23 -4.14 -4.83
C MET A 301 25.51 -4.54 -5.57
N HIS A 302 25.60 -5.81 -6.00
CA HIS A 302 26.74 -6.31 -6.77
C HIS A 302 26.26 -7.22 -7.90
N GLY A 303 26.59 -6.87 -9.14
CA GLY A 303 26.35 -7.70 -10.34
C GLY A 303 27.58 -8.53 -10.70
N ASP A 304 27.36 -9.77 -11.13
CA ASP A 304 28.42 -10.70 -11.51
C ASP A 304 29.06 -10.37 -12.86
N LYS A 305 28.30 -9.74 -13.76
CA LYS A 305 28.69 -9.47 -15.15
C LYS A 305 28.70 -7.99 -15.49
N GLU A 306 29.62 -7.63 -16.37
CA GLU A 306 29.63 -6.34 -17.06
C GLU A 306 28.68 -6.43 -18.26
N VAL A 307 27.40 -6.09 -18.04
CA VAL A 307 26.36 -6.05 -19.07
C VAL A 307 26.50 -4.78 -19.89
N VAL A 308 26.71 -3.67 -19.19
CA VAL A 308 27.02 -2.38 -19.80
C VAL A 308 28.51 -2.16 -19.65
N LYS A 309 29.21 -2.14 -20.79
CA LYS A 309 30.65 -2.02 -20.81
C LYS A 309 31.11 -0.66 -20.32
N GLY A 310 32.00 -0.68 -19.31
CA GLY A 310 32.54 0.53 -18.70
C GLY A 310 31.74 1.01 -17.48
N ALA A 311 30.58 0.44 -17.18
CA ALA A 311 29.89 0.66 -15.92
C ALA A 311 30.46 -0.26 -14.83
N ASP A 312 30.46 0.23 -13.59
CA ASP A 312 30.85 -0.56 -12.42
C ASP A 312 29.92 -1.77 -12.25
N LYS A 313 30.31 -2.73 -11.41
CA LYS A 313 29.47 -3.86 -10.99
C LYS A 313 28.77 -3.61 -9.67
N ASP A 314 29.14 -2.56 -8.99
CA ASP A 314 28.68 -2.21 -7.66
C ASP A 314 27.68 -1.06 -7.72
N GLY A 315 26.71 -1.10 -6.84
CA GLY A 315 25.74 -0.03 -6.62
C GLY A 315 25.56 0.26 -5.16
N TRP A 316 25.27 1.52 -4.84
CA TRP A 316 25.05 2.02 -3.49
C TRP A 316 23.82 2.92 -3.45
N TYR A 317 23.07 2.78 -2.36
CA TYR A 317 21.98 3.68 -2.03
C TYR A 317 22.00 3.98 -0.54
N ALA A 318 21.69 5.22 -0.20
CA ALA A 318 21.45 5.64 1.17
C ALA A 318 20.31 6.67 1.21
N ASP A 319 19.47 6.59 2.21
CA ASP A 319 18.33 7.50 2.43
C ASP A 319 18.21 7.87 3.89
N LEU A 320 18.03 9.14 4.17
CA LEU A 320 17.67 9.66 5.48
C LEU A 320 16.30 10.32 5.39
N ALA A 321 15.32 9.70 6.04
CA ALA A 321 13.95 10.20 6.10
C ALA A 321 13.62 10.76 7.48
N TRP A 322 12.86 11.84 7.49
CA TRP A 322 12.24 12.44 8.67
C TRP A 322 10.75 12.50 8.52
N LYS A 323 10.03 11.77 9.39
CA LYS A 323 8.57 11.59 9.34
C LYS A 323 8.10 10.97 8.02
N GLY A 324 6.85 11.25 7.65
CA GLY A 324 6.20 10.81 6.43
C GLY A 324 4.77 11.34 6.38
N ALA A 325 4.25 11.65 5.20
CA ALA A 325 2.86 11.98 5.02
C ALA A 325 2.01 10.71 5.01
N SER A 326 0.93 10.71 5.80
CA SER A 326 -0.07 9.64 5.84
C SER A 326 -1.40 10.13 5.30
N ALA A 327 -1.99 9.39 4.37
CA ALA A 327 -3.31 9.71 3.80
C ALA A 327 -4.44 9.71 4.84
N ASP A 328 -4.28 8.99 5.95
CA ASP A 328 -5.24 8.94 7.05
C ASP A 328 -5.06 10.09 8.07
N GLU A 329 -3.93 10.81 8.01
CA GLU A 329 -3.57 11.86 8.96
C GLU A 329 -3.37 13.21 8.25
N PRO A 330 -4.43 13.98 7.98
CA PRO A 330 -4.33 15.32 7.39
C PRO A 330 -3.40 16.24 8.16
N GLY A 331 -2.47 16.89 7.45
CA GLY A 331 -1.43 17.74 8.03
C GLY A 331 -0.14 17.01 8.38
N SER A 332 -0.08 15.67 8.26
CA SER A 332 1.17 14.95 8.35
C SER A 332 2.09 15.29 7.19
N TYR A 333 3.40 15.23 7.41
CA TYR A 333 4.41 15.59 6.41
C TYR A 333 5.69 14.78 6.60
N GLY A 334 6.49 14.72 5.56
CA GLY A 334 7.80 14.08 5.60
C GLY A 334 8.81 14.77 4.72
N LEU A 335 10.09 14.60 5.05
CA LEU A 335 11.23 15.05 4.26
C LEU A 335 12.20 13.89 4.12
N HIS A 336 12.91 13.81 3.00
CA HIS A 336 14.00 12.87 2.83
C HIS A 336 15.14 13.45 2.02
N VAL A 337 16.31 12.85 2.17
CA VAL A 337 17.47 13.04 1.31
C VAL A 337 18.06 11.68 0.98
N SER A 338 18.26 11.44 -0.31
CA SER A 338 18.81 10.18 -0.79
C SER A 338 20.10 10.42 -1.60
N TYR A 339 21.01 9.47 -1.55
CA TYR A 339 22.19 9.38 -2.41
C TYR A 339 22.12 8.08 -3.22
N PHE A 340 22.45 8.18 -4.50
CA PHE A 340 22.46 7.08 -5.44
C PHE A 340 23.85 6.97 -6.08
N ASP A 341 24.32 5.75 -6.21
CA ASP A 341 25.42 5.37 -7.08
C ASP A 341 25.06 3.99 -7.63
N GLN A 342 24.24 3.97 -8.66
CA GLN A 342 23.59 2.76 -9.18
C GLN A 342 24.11 2.37 -10.54
N SER A 343 24.93 1.34 -10.57
CA SER A 343 25.40 0.80 -11.82
C SER A 343 24.34 -0.03 -12.56
N ALA A 344 24.25 0.14 -13.88
CA ALA A 344 23.41 -0.69 -14.74
C ALA A 344 23.74 -2.19 -14.66
N ASN A 345 24.93 -2.55 -14.20
CA ASN A 345 25.31 -3.94 -13.97
C ASN A 345 24.77 -4.51 -12.66
N ALA A 346 24.31 -3.66 -11.73
CA ALA A 346 23.86 -4.03 -10.39
C ALA A 346 22.34 -4.01 -10.20
N TYR A 347 21.55 -3.76 -11.24
CA TYR A 347 20.08 -3.82 -11.18
C TYR A 347 19.48 -4.56 -12.38
N ILE A 348 18.20 -4.92 -12.27
CA ILE A 348 17.41 -5.51 -13.37
C ILE A 348 16.48 -4.44 -13.94
N ASN A 349 15.63 -3.86 -13.10
CA ASN A 349 14.73 -2.77 -13.42
C ASN A 349 14.47 -1.94 -12.15
N PRO A 350 15.24 -0.87 -11.92
CA PRO A 350 15.14 -0.10 -10.67
C PRO A 350 13.99 0.89 -10.68
N THR A 351 13.40 1.14 -9.51
CA THR A 351 12.56 2.31 -9.28
C THR A 351 13.40 3.58 -9.45
N THR A 352 12.97 4.48 -10.31
CA THR A 352 13.47 5.85 -10.32
C THR A 352 12.54 6.76 -11.10
N ASP A 353 12.23 7.89 -10.51
CA ASP A 353 11.49 8.96 -11.16
C ASP A 353 12.45 9.99 -11.79
N ALA A 354 13.76 9.79 -11.55
CA ALA A 354 14.77 10.75 -11.91
C ALA A 354 14.87 10.96 -13.42
N THR A 355 15.13 9.91 -14.20
CA THR A 355 15.31 10.13 -15.65
C THR A 355 15.27 8.85 -16.45
N THR A 356 15.05 9.02 -17.75
CA THR A 356 15.04 7.92 -18.71
C THR A 356 16.43 7.54 -19.21
N PHE A 357 17.35 8.47 -19.41
CA PHE A 357 18.64 8.16 -20.01
C PHE A 357 19.69 7.66 -19.01
N THR A 358 19.59 8.06 -17.73
CA THR A 358 20.52 7.61 -16.69
C THR A 358 20.30 6.16 -16.30
N LYS A 359 19.07 5.66 -16.41
CA LYS A 359 18.74 4.26 -16.13
C LYS A 359 19.45 3.25 -17.02
N GLU A 360 19.72 3.60 -18.25
CA GLU A 360 20.29 2.69 -19.23
C GLU A 360 21.77 2.39 -18.97
N GLY A 361 22.53 3.38 -18.55
CA GLY A 361 23.96 3.26 -18.29
C GLY A 361 24.36 3.20 -16.83
N GLY A 362 23.41 3.35 -15.92
CA GLY A 362 23.66 3.61 -14.52
C GLY A 362 23.75 5.11 -14.23
N TYR A 363 23.51 5.49 -12.99
CA TYR A 363 23.49 6.89 -12.56
C TYR A 363 23.99 7.04 -11.13
N LYS A 364 24.51 8.21 -10.83
CA LYS A 364 24.87 8.63 -9.46
C LYS A 364 24.39 10.05 -9.20
N GLY A 365 24.16 10.38 -7.96
CA GLY A 365 23.68 11.69 -7.57
C GLY A 365 22.90 11.66 -6.29
N TRP A 366 22.09 12.67 -6.10
CA TRP A 366 21.30 12.82 -4.87
C TRP A 366 19.88 13.30 -5.18
N ALA A 367 18.98 13.08 -4.23
CA ALA A 367 17.65 13.63 -4.27
C ALA A 367 17.26 14.21 -2.92
N VAL A 368 16.39 15.22 -2.94
CA VAL A 368 15.65 15.66 -1.76
C VAL A 368 14.18 15.66 -2.08
N GLY A 369 13.38 15.25 -1.10
CA GLY A 369 11.94 15.18 -1.28
C GLY A 369 11.16 15.62 -0.06
N ALA A 370 9.91 16.03 -0.33
CA ALA A 370 8.94 16.39 0.68
C ALA A 370 7.57 15.77 0.33
N SER A 371 6.86 15.33 1.36
CA SER A 371 5.48 14.86 1.26
C SER A 371 4.58 15.59 2.25
N TYR A 372 3.30 15.79 1.89
CA TYR A 372 2.31 16.45 2.72
C TYR A 372 0.90 15.88 2.48
N ALA A 373 0.19 15.55 3.55
CA ALA A 373 -1.21 15.16 3.51
C ALA A 373 -2.13 16.38 3.60
N PHE A 374 -2.67 16.83 2.47
CA PHE A 374 -3.54 18.01 2.40
C PHE A 374 -4.90 17.78 3.04
N ALA A 375 -5.43 16.58 2.90
CA ALA A 375 -6.67 16.13 3.48
C ALA A 375 -6.65 14.60 3.61
N LYS A 376 -7.66 14.04 4.26
CA LYS A 376 -7.83 12.58 4.24
C LYS A 376 -7.86 12.07 2.78
N ASN A 377 -7.06 11.06 2.49
CA ASN A 377 -6.93 10.44 1.17
C ASN A 377 -6.34 11.34 0.07
N ILE A 378 -5.71 12.47 0.45
CA ILE A 378 -5.06 13.39 -0.52
C ILE A 378 -3.64 13.70 -0.04
N VAL A 379 -2.64 13.17 -0.76
CA VAL A 379 -1.22 13.36 -0.45
C VAL A 379 -0.49 13.91 -1.66
N GLY A 380 0.33 14.93 -1.44
CA GLY A 380 1.25 15.46 -2.43
C GLY A 380 2.69 15.09 -2.10
N VAL A 381 3.50 14.91 -3.14
CA VAL A 381 4.93 14.62 -3.07
C VAL A 381 5.66 15.49 -4.06
N VAL A 382 6.81 16.01 -3.68
CA VAL A 382 7.74 16.72 -4.58
C VAL A 382 9.14 16.21 -4.29
N ASN A 383 9.83 15.79 -5.34
CA ASN A 383 11.22 15.36 -5.30
C ASN A 383 12.05 16.18 -6.30
N TYR A 384 13.23 16.58 -5.90
CA TYR A 384 14.25 17.13 -6.75
C TYR A 384 15.41 16.17 -6.82
N TYR A 385 15.83 15.85 -8.03
CA TYR A 385 16.97 14.97 -8.32
C TYR A 385 18.05 15.78 -9.02
N ASP A 386 19.30 15.51 -8.66
CA ASP A 386 20.50 16.00 -9.34
C ASP A 386 21.40 14.79 -9.57
N THR A 387 21.43 14.31 -10.78
CA THR A 387 22.06 13.05 -11.16
C THR A 387 22.95 13.20 -12.38
N GLU A 388 24.00 12.40 -12.43
CA GLU A 388 24.86 12.24 -13.60
C GLU A 388 24.86 10.76 -14.06
N ALA A 389 24.94 10.54 -15.35
CA ALA A 389 25.07 9.20 -15.92
C ALA A 389 26.45 8.62 -15.60
N GLN A 390 26.52 7.32 -15.26
CA GLN A 390 27.81 6.64 -15.09
C GLN A 390 28.54 6.43 -16.41
N ILE A 391 27.80 6.43 -17.53
CA ILE A 391 28.35 6.32 -18.88
C ILE A 391 27.95 7.53 -19.71
N GLY A 392 28.94 8.23 -20.28
CA GLY A 392 28.75 9.49 -20.98
C GLY A 392 28.76 10.69 -20.01
N ASP A 393 28.99 11.88 -20.56
CA ASP A 393 29.00 13.14 -19.80
C ASP A 393 27.61 13.79 -19.85
N LYS A 394 26.62 13.17 -19.20
CA LYS A 394 25.25 13.70 -19.11
C LYS A 394 24.86 13.90 -17.66
N ASP A 395 24.53 15.14 -17.32
CA ASP A 395 23.89 15.50 -16.08
C ASP A 395 22.40 15.65 -16.31
N ASP A 396 21.59 15.39 -15.30
CA ASP A 396 20.15 15.63 -15.34
C ASP A 396 19.63 16.15 -14.02
N GLN A 397 18.83 17.21 -14.10
CA GLN A 397 18.10 17.80 -12.99
C GLN A 397 16.62 17.58 -13.23
N VAL A 398 15.96 16.92 -12.27
CA VAL A 398 14.56 16.57 -12.43
C VAL A 398 13.77 17.07 -11.22
N ILE A 399 12.67 17.76 -11.50
CA ILE A 399 11.62 18.01 -10.51
C ILE A 399 10.48 17.05 -10.82
N PHE A 400 10.22 16.15 -9.88
CA PHE A 400 9.12 15.20 -9.93
C PHE A 400 8.08 15.58 -8.89
N SER A 401 6.84 15.78 -9.29
CA SER A 401 5.75 16.12 -8.38
C SER A 401 4.53 15.24 -8.63
N GLU A 402 3.88 14.84 -7.54
CA GLU A 402 2.70 13.99 -7.59
C GLU A 402 1.62 14.46 -6.63
N LEU A 403 0.37 14.21 -7.01
CA LEU A 403 -0.79 14.36 -6.16
C LEU A 403 -1.64 13.11 -6.23
N TYR A 404 -1.78 12.43 -5.11
CA TYR A 404 -2.53 11.19 -4.97
C TYR A 404 -3.89 11.44 -4.35
N PHE A 405 -4.91 10.84 -4.93
CA PHE A 405 -6.26 10.73 -4.39
C PHE A 405 -6.57 9.23 -4.26
N THR A 406 -6.92 8.78 -3.05
CA THR A 406 -7.32 7.38 -2.79
C THR A 406 -8.77 7.31 -2.33
N PHE A 407 -9.50 6.25 -2.67
CA PHE A 407 -10.90 6.02 -2.29
C PHE A 407 -11.28 4.54 -2.24
#